data_c72c0bccfcb4cc6ad1495bcd193340ec
#
_entry.id   c72c0bccfcb4cc6ad1495bcd193340ec
#
_cell.length_a   1.000
_cell.length_b   1.000
_cell.length_c   1.000
_cell.angle_alpha   90.00
_cell.angle_beta   90.00
_cell.angle_gamma   90.00
#
_symmetry.space_group_name_H-M   'P 1'
#
loop_
_entity.id
_entity.type
_entity.pdbx_description
1 polymer ?
#
loop_
_entity_poly.entity_id
_entity_poly.type
_entity_poly.pdbx_seq_one_letter_code
_entity_poly.pdbx_strand_id
1 'polypeptide(L)'
;MKLFKYIGWALLILGLSACGSKRGPTGGEADLDKPTVVSSSPLEMGDISGKIIEIDFSKPMDKASITNSIYIYPPVSQRRISLTRATLKIELEDDLLPDTNYFITLSTRLKDLRGNSLDKAHTLAFRSGEAQNAQLSGLIKYEDPLDKGTAISLSLFSADSLLVMMDEVTGDSFELPNLNPASYTLRAYIDKNLNGRYDLVQEPFFEESVSVSGRSNLNIAMTYVDTTLAQIRSVKQVSPHELEITLSKAIAKFSTLEILSENSTERTEILHQYLDKDKLYVLTSKLDSTRVTIKMRNLEDFKGNLSVESSIAFGVQSLSDTTPPRLLSTVPRSGATINDLRPKLELIFSEIMTGKNLRLSLVASDTKKEVPCEILNVQGRKVIVQPSQELTNYRSYSLTIHKESTDYSGNELQEDRELIFLPIKRQ
;
A
#
# COMPACT_ATOMS: atom_id res chain seq x y z
N MET A 1 73.32 27.50 54.38
CA MET A 1 73.36 26.05 54.01
C MET A 1 72.06 25.28 54.25
N LYS A 2 71.04 25.83 54.93
CA LYS A 2 69.70 25.15 55.10
C LYS A 2 68.75 25.40 53.99
N LEU A 3 68.84 26.49 53.24
CA LEU A 3 67.94 26.86 52.18
C LEU A 3 68.06 26.01 50.92
N PHE A 4 69.27 25.57 50.57
CA PHE A 4 69.54 24.71 49.40
C PHE A 4 69.03 23.28 49.56
N LYS A 5 68.87 22.77 50.76
CA LYS A 5 68.32 21.44 51.00
C LYS A 5 66.83 21.37 50.73
N TYR A 6 66.06 22.45 50.96
CA TYR A 6 64.63 22.47 50.74
C TYR A 6 64.28 22.68 49.27
N ILE A 7 65.13 23.38 48.50
CA ILE A 7 64.93 23.55 47.03
C ILE A 7 65.16 22.21 46.31
N GLY A 8 66.14 21.37 46.76
CA GLY A 8 66.35 20.04 46.21
C GLY A 8 65.18 19.08 46.44
N TRP A 9 64.57 19.13 47.62
CA TRP A 9 63.44 18.33 47.95
C TRP A 9 62.16 18.81 47.21
N ALA A 10 61.93 20.10 46.98
CA ALA A 10 60.81 20.66 46.21
C ALA A 10 60.93 20.30 44.73
N LEU A 11 62.14 20.28 44.15
CA LEU A 11 62.36 19.82 42.76
C LEU A 11 62.20 18.30 42.60
N LEU A 12 62.48 17.50 43.61
CA LEU A 12 62.27 16.04 43.58
C LEU A 12 60.79 15.68 43.66
N ILE A 13 59.97 16.46 44.38
CA ILE A 13 58.49 16.24 44.49
C ILE A 13 57.77 16.70 43.21
N LEU A 14 58.27 17.76 42.51
CA LEU A 14 57.69 18.16 41.21
C LEU A 14 57.96 17.17 40.07
N GLY A 15 58.99 16.34 40.17
CA GLY A 15 59.30 15.32 39.17
C GLY A 15 58.42 14.05 39.22
N LEU A 16 57.64 13.88 40.32
CA LEU A 16 56.82 12.66 40.51
C LEU A 16 55.36 12.85 40.10
N SER A 17 54.94 14.05 39.68
CA SER A 17 53.57 14.32 39.23
C SER A 17 53.37 14.24 37.71
N ALA A 18 54.31 13.74 36.93
CA ALA A 18 54.09 13.38 35.54
C ALA A 18 53.30 12.06 35.45
N CYS A 19 52.05 12.06 35.87
CA CYS A 19 51.12 11.03 35.49
C CYS A 19 50.89 11.12 33.98
N GLY A 20 51.70 10.38 33.22
CA GLY A 20 51.39 10.07 31.83
C GLY A 20 50.04 9.35 31.78
N SER A 21 48.96 10.04 31.41
CA SER A 21 47.72 9.40 31.07
C SER A 21 48.03 8.45 29.90
N LYS A 22 48.06 7.15 30.17
CA LYS A 22 47.96 6.14 29.10
C LYS A 22 46.64 6.36 28.41
N ARG A 23 46.60 7.19 27.36
CA ARG A 23 45.52 7.14 26.38
C ARG A 23 45.65 5.75 25.78
N GLY A 24 44.68 4.90 26.06
CA GLY A 24 44.50 3.66 25.31
C GLY A 24 44.49 4.00 23.80
N PRO A 25 44.98 3.12 22.93
CA PRO A 25 44.92 3.36 21.51
C PRO A 25 43.46 3.68 21.17
N THR A 26 43.18 4.90 20.69
CA THR A 26 41.92 5.25 20.09
C THR A 26 41.88 4.42 18.80
N GLY A 27 41.14 3.32 18.81
CA GLY A 27 40.88 2.55 17.58
C GLY A 27 40.46 3.50 16.47
N GLY A 28 40.87 3.22 15.25
CA GLY A 28 40.40 3.93 14.06
C GLY A 28 38.85 3.91 13.97
N GLU A 29 38.29 4.63 13.03
CA GLU A 29 36.86 4.58 12.74
C GLU A 29 36.39 3.13 12.60
N ALA A 30 35.20 2.86 13.09
CA ALA A 30 34.59 1.52 12.97
C ALA A 30 34.42 1.17 11.49
N ASP A 31 34.88 0.00 11.08
CA ASP A 31 34.62 -0.54 9.74
C ASP A 31 33.15 -0.96 9.68
N LEU A 32 32.34 -0.18 8.97
CA LEU A 32 30.92 -0.41 8.76
C LEU A 32 30.60 -0.95 7.34
N ASP A 33 31.62 -1.12 6.51
CA ASP A 33 31.46 -1.63 5.16
C ASP A 33 30.98 -3.08 5.19
N LYS A 34 29.92 -3.36 4.47
CA LYS A 34 29.36 -4.71 4.37
C LYS A 34 30.19 -5.60 3.45
N PRO A 35 30.40 -6.88 3.78
CA PRO A 35 31.01 -7.84 2.86
C PRO A 35 30.07 -8.11 1.67
N THR A 36 30.67 -8.35 0.51
CA THR A 36 29.98 -8.70 -0.75
C THR A 36 30.55 -9.98 -1.33
N VAL A 37 29.76 -10.70 -2.16
CA VAL A 37 30.25 -11.81 -2.97
C VAL A 37 31.03 -11.22 -4.16
N VAL A 38 32.27 -11.69 -4.36
CA VAL A 38 33.18 -11.20 -5.40
C VAL A 38 33.21 -12.14 -6.61
N SER A 39 33.33 -13.45 -6.35
CA SER A 39 33.46 -14.47 -7.39
C SER A 39 33.02 -15.83 -6.90
N SER A 40 32.79 -16.75 -7.84
CA SER A 40 32.59 -18.16 -7.56
C SER A 40 33.39 -19.04 -8.54
N SER A 41 33.75 -20.21 -8.09
CA SER A 41 34.34 -21.28 -8.92
C SER A 41 33.61 -22.58 -8.64
N PRO A 42 32.92 -23.20 -9.62
CA PRO A 42 32.71 -22.69 -10.99
C PRO A 42 32.04 -21.31 -11.03
N LEU A 43 32.09 -20.65 -12.19
CA LEU A 43 31.30 -19.44 -12.42
C LEU A 43 29.80 -19.78 -12.37
N GLU A 44 28.97 -18.79 -12.20
CA GLU A 44 27.50 -18.95 -12.23
C GLU A 44 27.04 -19.72 -13.47
N MET A 45 26.11 -20.63 -13.29
CA MET A 45 25.68 -21.65 -14.28
C MET A 45 26.80 -22.60 -14.74
N GLY A 46 27.95 -22.60 -14.10
CA GLY A 46 29.02 -23.59 -14.33
C GLY A 46 28.64 -24.95 -13.86
N ASP A 47 29.30 -25.97 -14.43
CA ASP A 47 29.08 -27.39 -14.10
C ASP A 47 29.73 -27.72 -12.74
N ILE A 48 28.96 -28.36 -11.86
CA ILE A 48 29.41 -28.79 -10.53
C ILE A 48 29.63 -30.30 -10.43
N SER A 49 29.83 -31.01 -11.53
CA SER A 49 30.15 -32.43 -11.52
C SER A 49 31.40 -32.78 -10.71
N GLY A 50 32.32 -31.82 -10.56
CA GLY A 50 33.47 -31.92 -9.66
C GLY A 50 33.12 -31.85 -8.18
N LYS A 51 31.86 -31.56 -7.81
CA LYS A 51 31.31 -31.53 -6.46
C LYS A 51 31.99 -30.53 -5.52
N ILE A 52 32.71 -29.56 -6.06
CA ILE A 52 33.40 -28.50 -5.29
C ILE A 52 32.94 -27.15 -5.81
N ILE A 53 32.49 -26.27 -4.86
CA ILE A 53 32.12 -24.88 -5.13
C ILE A 53 32.90 -24.00 -4.16
N GLU A 54 33.57 -22.99 -4.70
CA GLU A 54 34.26 -21.98 -3.92
C GLU A 54 33.60 -20.61 -4.18
N ILE A 55 33.39 -19.83 -3.11
CA ILE A 55 32.78 -18.51 -3.19
C ILE A 55 33.69 -17.54 -2.41
N ASP A 56 34.14 -16.49 -3.09
CA ASP A 56 35.01 -15.47 -2.52
C ASP A 56 34.23 -14.23 -2.10
N PHE A 57 34.56 -13.74 -0.93
CA PHE A 57 34.02 -12.50 -0.36
C PHE A 57 35.02 -11.36 -0.41
N SER A 58 34.53 -10.13 -0.41
CA SER A 58 35.36 -8.92 -0.37
C SER A 58 36.14 -8.74 0.93
N LYS A 59 35.75 -9.44 2.01
CA LYS A 59 36.32 -9.36 3.35
C LYS A 59 36.43 -10.74 4.00
N PRO A 60 37.35 -10.91 5.00
CA PRO A 60 37.34 -12.11 5.82
C PRO A 60 36.04 -12.28 6.61
N MET A 61 35.45 -13.46 6.52
CA MET A 61 34.17 -13.80 7.11
C MET A 61 34.29 -14.52 8.44
N ASP A 62 33.31 -14.39 9.32
CA ASP A 62 33.23 -15.07 10.60
C ASP A 62 32.71 -16.50 10.42
N LYS A 63 33.50 -17.49 10.83
CA LYS A 63 33.13 -18.92 10.77
C LYS A 63 31.87 -19.23 11.59
N ALA A 64 31.65 -18.54 12.70
CA ALA A 64 30.49 -18.77 13.55
C ALA A 64 29.19 -18.39 12.84
N SER A 65 29.22 -17.46 11.88
CA SER A 65 28.05 -17.00 11.12
C SER A 65 27.59 -17.95 10.02
N ILE A 66 28.36 -19.00 9.69
CA ILE A 66 28.02 -19.97 8.62
C ILE A 66 26.75 -20.78 8.97
N THR A 67 26.60 -21.11 10.25
CA THR A 67 25.50 -21.96 10.70
C THR A 67 24.15 -21.29 10.39
N ASN A 68 23.29 -22.01 9.67
CA ASN A 68 21.95 -21.56 9.23
C ASN A 68 22.00 -20.31 8.32
N SER A 69 23.10 -20.07 7.61
CA SER A 69 23.25 -18.95 6.67
C SER A 69 23.39 -19.38 5.22
N ILE A 70 23.61 -20.66 4.97
CA ILE A 70 23.85 -21.24 3.65
C ILE A 70 22.77 -22.28 3.38
N TYR A 71 22.05 -22.10 2.30
CA TYR A 71 21.00 -23.00 1.83
C TYR A 71 21.39 -23.58 0.48
N ILE A 72 21.14 -24.85 0.28
CA ILE A 72 21.43 -25.58 -0.97
C ILE A 72 20.15 -26.25 -1.43
N TYR A 73 19.74 -25.95 -2.65
CA TYR A 73 18.57 -26.57 -3.29
C TYR A 73 18.93 -27.05 -4.71
N PRO A 74 18.53 -28.25 -5.15
CA PRO A 74 17.95 -29.33 -4.35
C PRO A 74 18.82 -29.72 -3.16
N PRO A 75 18.22 -30.28 -2.07
CA PRO A 75 18.96 -30.56 -0.85
C PRO A 75 20.03 -31.62 -1.09
N VAL A 76 21.23 -31.40 -0.57
CA VAL A 76 22.37 -32.33 -0.53
C VAL A 76 22.62 -32.67 0.93
N SER A 77 22.42 -33.93 1.31
CA SER A 77 22.48 -34.36 2.70
C SER A 77 23.94 -34.45 3.19
N GLN A 78 24.81 -35.05 2.37
CA GLN A 78 26.24 -35.20 2.69
C GLN A 78 27.00 -34.06 2.02
N ARG A 79 27.43 -33.13 2.81
CA ARG A 79 28.23 -31.95 2.38
C ARG A 79 29.16 -31.50 3.45
N ARG A 80 30.31 -30.97 3.06
CA ARG A 80 31.26 -30.29 3.95
C ARG A 80 31.34 -28.82 3.56
N ILE A 81 31.16 -27.95 4.54
CA ILE A 81 31.27 -26.49 4.36
C ILE A 81 32.44 -26.02 5.22
N SER A 82 33.39 -25.33 4.62
CA SER A 82 34.53 -24.74 5.28
C SER A 82 34.77 -23.31 4.85
N LEU A 83 35.27 -22.48 5.74
CA LEU A 83 35.58 -21.08 5.48
C LEU A 83 37.04 -20.83 5.83
N THR A 84 37.82 -20.30 4.89
CA THR A 84 39.20 -19.92 5.06
C THR A 84 39.34 -18.44 4.69
N ARG A 85 39.48 -17.60 5.72
CA ARG A 85 39.50 -16.13 5.56
C ARG A 85 38.24 -15.61 4.79
N ALA A 86 38.39 -15.32 3.51
CA ALA A 86 37.36 -14.75 2.67
C ALA A 86 36.77 -15.76 1.64
N THR A 87 37.22 -17.03 1.66
CA THR A 87 36.80 -18.07 0.72
C THR A 87 35.95 -19.11 1.44
N LEU A 88 34.73 -19.26 1.04
CA LEU A 88 33.79 -20.32 1.43
C LEU A 88 33.95 -21.48 0.45
N LYS A 89 34.26 -22.66 0.96
CA LYS A 89 34.35 -23.90 0.17
C LYS A 89 33.21 -24.84 0.57
N ILE A 90 32.46 -25.32 -0.43
CA ILE A 90 31.38 -26.27 -0.29
C ILE A 90 31.77 -27.52 -1.08
N GLU A 91 31.88 -28.64 -0.40
CA GLU A 91 32.15 -29.96 -0.96
C GLU A 91 30.88 -30.80 -0.85
N LEU A 92 30.32 -31.22 -2.02
CA LEU A 92 29.10 -32.00 -2.10
C LEU A 92 29.51 -33.47 -2.21
N GLU A 93 29.11 -34.28 -1.26
CA GLU A 93 29.52 -35.68 -1.20
C GLU A 93 28.50 -36.64 -1.85
N ASP A 94 27.21 -36.27 -1.83
CA ASP A 94 26.13 -37.03 -2.48
C ASP A 94 26.24 -37.01 -4.02
N ASP A 95 25.60 -37.97 -4.69
CA ASP A 95 25.40 -37.91 -6.12
C ASP A 95 24.38 -36.82 -6.48
N LEU A 96 24.73 -35.99 -7.47
CA LEU A 96 23.89 -34.92 -7.93
C LEU A 96 22.82 -35.43 -8.88
N LEU A 97 21.65 -34.82 -8.84
CA LEU A 97 20.56 -35.07 -9.80
C LEU A 97 21.05 -34.66 -11.22
N PRO A 98 20.89 -35.50 -12.24
CA PRO A 98 21.27 -35.13 -13.59
C PRO A 98 20.38 -34.02 -14.13
N ASP A 99 20.89 -33.23 -15.05
CA ASP A 99 20.18 -32.18 -15.78
C ASP A 99 19.36 -31.23 -14.84
N THR A 100 20.01 -30.84 -13.74
CA THR A 100 19.37 -30.10 -12.67
C THR A 100 20.20 -28.89 -12.28
N ASN A 101 19.54 -27.72 -12.12
CA ASN A 101 20.18 -26.56 -11.56
C ASN A 101 20.16 -26.63 -10.04
N TYR A 102 21.31 -26.33 -9.44
CA TYR A 102 21.52 -26.24 -8.00
C TYR A 102 21.69 -24.78 -7.58
N PHE A 103 20.98 -24.38 -6.56
CA PHE A 103 21.01 -23.01 -6.02
C PHE A 103 21.72 -22.99 -4.68
N ILE A 104 22.72 -22.13 -4.55
CA ILE A 104 23.43 -21.86 -3.30
C ILE A 104 23.02 -20.47 -2.83
N THR A 105 22.19 -20.40 -1.80
CA THR A 105 21.72 -19.14 -1.23
C THR A 105 22.51 -18.78 0.02
N LEU A 106 23.11 -17.61 0.01
CA LEU A 106 23.84 -16.99 1.12
C LEU A 106 22.94 -15.92 1.72
N SER A 107 22.53 -16.07 2.98
CA SER A 107 21.67 -15.11 3.64
C SER A 107 22.47 -13.97 4.29
N THR A 108 21.80 -12.87 4.61
CA THR A 108 22.36 -11.73 5.35
C THR A 108 22.80 -12.08 6.79
N ARG A 109 22.57 -13.33 7.24
CA ARG A 109 23.11 -13.82 8.54
C ARG A 109 24.60 -14.10 8.47
N LEU A 110 25.19 -14.27 7.28
CA LEU A 110 26.65 -14.29 7.10
C LEU A 110 27.23 -12.94 7.48
N LYS A 111 28.29 -12.97 8.28
CA LYS A 111 28.94 -11.77 8.80
C LYS A 111 30.46 -11.80 8.57
N ASP A 112 31.05 -10.62 8.45
CA ASP A 112 32.49 -10.46 8.49
C ASP A 112 33.02 -10.56 9.95
N LEU A 113 34.31 -10.52 10.11
CA LEU A 113 34.97 -10.55 11.43
C LEU A 113 34.69 -9.31 12.30
N ARG A 114 34.08 -8.27 11.77
CA ARG A 114 33.63 -7.06 12.47
C ARG A 114 32.19 -7.10 12.87
N GLY A 115 31.43 -8.11 12.40
CA GLY A 115 30.03 -8.30 12.67
C GLY A 115 29.10 -7.65 11.63
N ASN A 116 29.66 -7.07 10.56
CA ASN A 116 28.84 -6.54 9.45
C ASN A 116 28.20 -7.70 8.68
N SER A 117 26.90 -7.67 8.51
CA SER A 117 26.14 -8.63 7.71
C SER A 117 26.47 -8.49 6.23
N LEU A 118 26.33 -9.60 5.49
CA LEU A 118 26.38 -9.59 4.02
C LEU A 118 25.47 -8.48 3.48
N ASP A 119 25.87 -7.80 2.43
CA ASP A 119 25.18 -6.63 1.84
C ASP A 119 23.69 -6.91 1.54
N LYS A 120 23.43 -8.06 0.92
CA LYS A 120 22.10 -8.62 0.65
C LYS A 120 22.18 -10.15 0.62
N ALA A 121 21.04 -10.81 0.52
CA ALA A 121 21.01 -12.24 0.21
C ALA A 121 21.48 -12.45 -1.24
N HIS A 122 22.36 -13.44 -1.45
CA HIS A 122 22.85 -13.80 -2.78
C HIS A 122 22.51 -15.26 -3.07
N THR A 123 21.92 -15.52 -4.22
CA THR A 123 21.72 -16.86 -4.75
C THR A 123 22.56 -17.04 -5.99
N LEU A 124 23.44 -18.04 -5.97
CA LEU A 124 24.24 -18.48 -7.12
C LEU A 124 23.64 -19.76 -7.67
N ALA A 125 23.43 -19.81 -8.97
CA ALA A 125 22.94 -20.99 -9.67
C ALA A 125 24.10 -21.72 -10.35
N PHE A 126 24.09 -23.06 -10.24
CA PHE A 126 25.05 -23.97 -10.90
C PHE A 126 24.28 -25.10 -11.56
N ARG A 127 24.88 -25.85 -12.47
CA ARG A 127 24.25 -26.97 -13.14
C ARG A 127 24.98 -28.30 -12.90
N SER A 128 24.20 -29.35 -12.88
CA SER A 128 24.71 -30.74 -12.99
C SER A 128 24.15 -31.31 -14.28
N GLY A 129 25.00 -31.45 -15.32
CA GLY A 129 24.55 -31.85 -16.65
C GLY A 129 24.01 -30.69 -17.49
N GLU A 130 22.92 -30.94 -18.22
CA GLU A 130 22.25 -29.91 -19.04
C GLU A 130 21.56 -28.85 -18.16
N ALA A 131 21.68 -27.57 -18.54
CA ALA A 131 21.08 -26.47 -17.82
C ALA A 131 19.56 -26.39 -18.02
N GLN A 132 18.83 -26.18 -16.95
CA GLN A 132 17.41 -25.83 -17.00
C GLN A 132 17.23 -24.32 -17.22
N ASN A 133 16.27 -23.94 -18.06
CA ASN A 133 16.05 -22.55 -18.46
C ASN A 133 14.64 -22.05 -18.13
N ALA A 134 13.97 -22.67 -17.17
CA ALA A 134 12.67 -22.17 -16.74
C ALA A 134 12.84 -20.84 -16.01
N GLN A 135 11.85 -19.97 -16.13
CA GLN A 135 11.91 -18.58 -15.65
C GLN A 135 10.57 -18.17 -15.06
N LEU A 136 10.61 -17.45 -13.97
CA LEU A 136 9.45 -16.81 -13.39
C LEU A 136 9.67 -15.29 -13.40
N SER A 137 8.72 -14.55 -13.97
CA SER A 137 8.77 -13.09 -14.03
C SER A 137 7.39 -12.48 -13.80
N GLY A 138 7.31 -11.18 -13.55
CA GLY A 138 6.03 -10.51 -13.40
C GLY A 138 6.14 -9.05 -13.03
N LEU A 139 4.97 -8.40 -12.96
CA LEU A 139 4.84 -7.01 -12.53
C LEU A 139 4.57 -6.96 -11.03
N ILE A 140 5.02 -5.87 -10.41
CA ILE A 140 4.82 -5.58 -9.00
C ILE A 140 3.87 -4.40 -8.87
N LYS A 141 2.79 -4.56 -8.10
CA LYS A 141 1.84 -3.52 -7.75
C LYS A 141 1.89 -3.26 -6.26
N TYR A 142 1.78 -2.01 -5.88
CA TYR A 142 1.84 -1.57 -4.50
C TYR A 142 0.48 -1.03 -4.07
N GLU A 143 0.00 -1.45 -2.91
CA GLU A 143 -1.20 -0.90 -2.27
C GLU A 143 -0.95 0.54 -1.82
N ASP A 144 0.21 0.79 -1.17
CA ASP A 144 0.67 2.13 -0.83
C ASP A 144 1.67 2.63 -1.89
N PRO A 145 1.38 3.71 -2.62
CA PRO A 145 2.31 4.30 -3.59
C PRO A 145 3.66 4.72 -3.01
N LEU A 146 3.76 4.96 -1.68
CA LEU A 146 5.00 5.32 -1.01
C LEU A 146 5.99 4.15 -0.93
N ASP A 147 5.53 2.92 -1.11
CA ASP A 147 6.39 1.73 -1.13
C ASP A 147 7.14 1.54 -2.45
N LYS A 148 6.73 2.26 -3.47
CA LYS A 148 7.37 2.19 -4.78
C LYS A 148 8.83 2.64 -4.71
N GLY A 149 9.73 1.78 -5.24
CA GLY A 149 11.17 2.02 -5.22
C GLY A 149 11.88 1.56 -3.94
N THR A 150 11.15 1.02 -2.96
CA THR A 150 11.75 0.33 -1.81
C THR A 150 12.20 -1.07 -2.21
N ALA A 151 13.25 -1.57 -1.58
CA ALA A 151 13.73 -2.93 -1.80
C ALA A 151 12.70 -3.96 -1.32
N ILE A 152 12.41 -4.95 -2.17
CA ILE A 152 11.50 -6.06 -1.89
C ILE A 152 12.36 -7.31 -1.74
N SER A 153 12.25 -7.97 -0.59
CA SER A 153 12.86 -9.29 -0.36
C SER A 153 11.99 -10.37 -1.00
N LEU A 154 12.52 -11.06 -2.00
CA LEU A 154 11.90 -12.21 -2.63
C LEU A 154 12.48 -13.50 -2.08
N SER A 155 11.64 -14.49 -1.81
CA SER A 155 12.04 -15.84 -1.44
C SER A 155 11.20 -16.84 -2.20
N LEU A 156 11.85 -17.75 -2.91
CA LEU A 156 11.21 -18.84 -3.64
C LEU A 156 11.36 -20.15 -2.85
N PHE A 157 10.27 -20.84 -2.62
CA PHE A 157 10.22 -22.11 -1.90
C PHE A 157 9.74 -23.22 -2.82
N SER A 158 10.27 -24.43 -2.65
CA SER A 158 9.76 -25.62 -3.30
C SER A 158 8.38 -26.04 -2.73
N ALA A 159 7.73 -27.01 -3.38
CA ALA A 159 6.48 -27.59 -2.87
C ALA A 159 6.63 -28.19 -1.46
N ASP A 160 7.81 -28.65 -1.10
CA ASP A 160 8.12 -29.18 0.23
C ASP A 160 8.57 -28.07 1.22
N SER A 161 8.33 -26.82 0.90
CA SER A 161 8.69 -25.64 1.71
C SER A 161 10.19 -25.47 1.96
N LEU A 162 11.04 -26.03 1.10
CA LEU A 162 12.49 -25.81 1.14
C LEU A 162 12.83 -24.52 0.41
N LEU A 163 13.72 -23.72 0.97
CA LEU A 163 14.20 -22.49 0.33
C LEU A 163 14.99 -22.86 -0.93
N VAL A 164 14.54 -22.37 -2.06
CA VAL A 164 15.19 -22.53 -3.37
C VAL A 164 16.17 -21.39 -3.60
N MET A 165 15.68 -20.14 -3.50
CA MET A 165 16.49 -18.96 -3.71
C MET A 165 15.92 -17.76 -2.96
N MET A 166 16.78 -16.77 -2.73
CA MET A 166 16.42 -15.44 -2.28
C MET A 166 16.99 -14.41 -3.24
N ASP A 167 16.23 -13.35 -3.45
CA ASP A 167 16.67 -12.19 -4.23
C ASP A 167 16.11 -10.90 -3.61
N GLU A 168 16.65 -9.77 -4.00
CA GLU A 168 16.18 -8.45 -3.63
C GLU A 168 15.99 -7.62 -4.89
N VAL A 169 14.77 -7.15 -5.10
CA VAL A 169 14.40 -6.38 -6.28
C VAL A 169 13.87 -5.00 -5.90
N THR A 170 14.06 -4.05 -6.79
CA THR A 170 13.51 -2.69 -6.69
C THR A 170 12.77 -2.35 -7.98
N GLY A 171 11.66 -1.60 -7.87
CA GLY A 171 10.88 -1.17 -9.03
C GLY A 171 9.61 -1.97 -9.25
N ASP A 172 9.13 -1.99 -10.49
CA ASP A 172 7.78 -2.45 -10.84
C ASP A 172 7.76 -3.85 -11.49
N SER A 173 8.88 -4.57 -11.50
CA SER A 173 8.99 -5.92 -12.09
C SER A 173 10.08 -6.75 -11.45
N PHE A 174 9.99 -8.05 -11.61
CA PHE A 174 11.01 -8.99 -11.18
C PHE A 174 11.21 -10.09 -12.22
N GLU A 175 12.36 -10.75 -12.16
CA GLU A 175 12.71 -11.91 -12.99
C GLU A 175 13.60 -12.87 -12.20
N LEU A 176 13.19 -14.13 -12.11
CA LEU A 176 13.92 -15.23 -11.51
C LEU A 176 14.28 -16.25 -12.60
N PRO A 177 15.49 -16.19 -13.15
CA PRO A 177 15.92 -17.06 -14.24
C PRO A 177 16.42 -18.43 -13.76
N ASN A 178 16.70 -19.30 -14.72
CA ASN A 178 17.41 -20.57 -14.52
C ASN A 178 16.73 -21.53 -13.53
N LEU A 179 15.41 -21.45 -13.37
CA LEU A 179 14.67 -22.36 -12.48
C LEU A 179 14.57 -23.77 -13.08
N ASN A 180 14.48 -24.77 -12.22
CA ASN A 180 14.05 -26.11 -12.63
C ASN A 180 12.53 -26.08 -12.87
N PRO A 181 12.01 -26.81 -13.87
CA PRO A 181 10.56 -26.94 -14.03
C PRO A 181 9.94 -27.63 -12.80
N ALA A 182 9.14 -26.92 -12.02
CA ALA A 182 8.52 -27.42 -10.80
C ALA A 182 7.40 -26.47 -10.31
N SER A 183 6.70 -26.86 -9.24
CA SER A 183 5.80 -25.99 -8.49
C SER A 183 6.57 -25.31 -7.37
N TYR A 184 6.37 -24.00 -7.25
CA TYR A 184 7.03 -23.15 -6.26
C TYR A 184 6.01 -22.29 -5.52
N THR A 185 6.40 -21.79 -4.36
CA THR A 185 5.71 -20.72 -3.65
C THR A 185 6.61 -19.50 -3.61
N LEU A 186 6.18 -18.42 -4.23
CA LEU A 186 6.87 -17.12 -4.17
C LEU A 186 6.33 -16.33 -2.99
N ARG A 187 7.24 -15.87 -2.13
CA ARG A 187 6.97 -14.97 -1.02
C ARG A 187 7.73 -13.68 -1.22
N ALA A 188 7.05 -12.54 -1.01
CA ALA A 188 7.64 -11.23 -1.11
C ALA A 188 7.21 -10.35 0.07
N TYR A 189 8.12 -9.53 0.59
CA TYR A 189 7.80 -8.51 1.60
C TYR A 189 8.79 -7.34 1.53
N ILE A 190 8.36 -6.19 2.06
CA ILE A 190 9.21 -5.01 2.23
C ILE A 190 9.55 -4.90 3.72
N ASP A 191 10.83 -5.05 4.06
CA ASP A 191 11.34 -4.87 5.42
C ASP A 191 11.55 -3.37 5.70
N LYS A 192 10.54 -2.72 6.26
CA LYS A 192 10.55 -1.25 6.50
C LYS A 192 11.43 -0.84 7.66
N ASN A 193 11.58 -1.70 8.64
CA ASN A 193 12.35 -1.43 9.85
C ASN A 193 13.77 -2.06 9.82
N LEU A 194 14.11 -2.76 8.73
CA LEU A 194 15.40 -3.39 8.46
C LEU A 194 15.80 -4.44 9.53
N ASN A 195 14.82 -5.16 10.08
CA ASN A 195 15.07 -6.20 11.08
C ASN A 195 15.31 -7.61 10.48
N GLY A 196 15.19 -7.75 9.16
CA GLY A 196 15.38 -8.99 8.42
C GLY A 196 14.21 -9.98 8.54
N ARG A 197 13.01 -9.50 8.91
CA ARG A 197 11.80 -10.30 9.09
C ARG A 197 10.60 -9.56 8.56
N TYR A 198 9.56 -10.31 8.23
CA TYR A 198 8.26 -9.75 7.92
C TYR A 198 7.48 -9.44 9.22
N ASP A 199 7.03 -8.20 9.37
CA ASP A 199 6.20 -7.73 10.48
C ASP A 199 4.75 -7.55 10.03
N LEU A 200 3.90 -8.45 10.53
CA LEU A 200 2.46 -8.46 10.23
C LEU A 200 1.83 -7.08 10.49
N VAL A 201 0.95 -6.62 9.61
CA VAL A 201 0.22 -5.33 9.65
C VAL A 201 1.09 -4.11 9.30
N GLN A 202 2.38 -4.10 9.66
CA GLN A 202 3.26 -2.93 9.45
C GLN A 202 3.91 -2.93 8.07
N GLU A 203 4.06 -4.12 7.48
CA GLU A 203 4.79 -4.32 6.23
C GLU A 203 3.91 -4.99 5.19
N PRO A 204 4.04 -4.62 3.90
CA PRO A 204 3.30 -5.27 2.85
C PRO A 204 3.90 -6.65 2.54
N PHE A 205 3.04 -7.58 2.17
CA PHE A 205 3.36 -8.97 1.98
C PHE A 205 2.61 -9.55 0.78
N PHE A 206 3.23 -10.54 0.15
CA PHE A 206 2.62 -11.36 -0.89
C PHE A 206 3.12 -12.81 -0.77
N GLU A 207 2.23 -13.77 -0.97
CA GLU A 207 2.58 -15.18 -1.08
C GLU A 207 1.60 -15.88 -2.02
N GLU A 208 2.13 -16.57 -3.02
CA GLU A 208 1.32 -17.35 -3.96
C GLU A 208 2.13 -18.53 -4.52
N SER A 209 1.44 -19.64 -4.78
CA SER A 209 2.03 -20.82 -5.42
C SER A 209 1.86 -20.76 -6.93
N VAL A 210 2.91 -21.12 -7.65
CA VAL A 210 2.97 -21.08 -9.10
C VAL A 210 3.68 -22.32 -9.66
N SER A 211 3.15 -22.87 -10.75
CA SER A 211 3.84 -23.92 -11.51
C SER A 211 4.70 -23.28 -12.60
N VAL A 212 5.99 -23.55 -12.57
CA VAL A 212 6.97 -22.99 -13.51
C VAL A 212 7.39 -24.07 -14.51
N SER A 213 7.17 -23.76 -15.79
CA SER A 213 7.63 -24.58 -16.92
C SER A 213 7.93 -23.66 -18.10
N GLY A 214 9.19 -23.55 -18.50
CA GLY A 214 9.61 -22.55 -19.48
C GLY A 214 9.46 -21.13 -18.93
N ARG A 215 8.84 -20.22 -19.69
CA ARG A 215 8.57 -18.84 -19.23
C ARG A 215 7.22 -18.77 -18.55
N SER A 216 7.20 -18.52 -17.26
CA SER A 216 6.00 -18.37 -16.44
C SER A 216 5.85 -16.95 -15.93
N ASN A 217 4.61 -16.51 -15.72
CA ASN A 217 4.31 -15.16 -15.24
C ASN A 217 3.47 -15.21 -13.95
N LEU A 218 3.84 -14.40 -12.96
CA LEU A 218 3.11 -14.21 -11.71
C LEU A 218 3.22 -12.74 -11.28
N ASN A 219 2.10 -12.03 -11.21
CA ASN A 219 2.12 -10.64 -10.75
C ASN A 219 2.04 -10.59 -9.23
N ILE A 220 2.92 -9.80 -8.62
CA ILE A 220 2.97 -9.55 -7.18
C ILE A 220 2.08 -8.36 -6.84
N ALA A 221 1.16 -8.54 -5.88
CA ALA A 221 0.41 -7.44 -5.27
C ALA A 221 0.89 -7.26 -3.82
N MET A 222 1.74 -6.27 -3.58
CA MET A 222 2.23 -5.93 -2.24
C MET A 222 1.09 -5.29 -1.44
N THR A 223 0.53 -6.04 -0.48
CA THR A 223 -0.64 -5.62 0.29
C THR A 223 -0.41 -5.74 1.79
N TYR A 224 -1.03 -4.84 2.56
CA TYR A 224 -0.97 -4.90 4.02
C TYR A 224 -2.06 -5.81 4.58
N VAL A 225 -1.75 -6.55 5.61
CA VAL A 225 -2.76 -7.27 6.39
C VAL A 225 -3.49 -6.25 7.27
N ASP A 226 -4.78 -6.12 7.07
CA ASP A 226 -5.66 -5.30 7.90
C ASP A 226 -6.76 -6.18 8.46
N THR A 227 -6.82 -6.31 9.77
CA THR A 227 -7.82 -7.09 10.49
C THR A 227 -8.75 -6.20 11.34
N THR A 228 -8.60 -4.88 11.22
CA THR A 228 -9.42 -3.94 11.99
C THR A 228 -10.85 -3.88 11.44
N LEU A 229 -11.82 -3.86 12.32
CA LEU A 229 -13.23 -3.78 11.96
C LEU A 229 -13.65 -2.32 11.79
N ALA A 230 -14.47 -2.05 10.76
CA ALA A 230 -15.06 -0.74 10.56
C ALA A 230 -16.08 -0.42 11.66
N GLN A 231 -16.07 0.81 12.15
CA GLN A 231 -16.98 1.30 13.19
C GLN A 231 -17.45 2.73 12.87
N ILE A 232 -18.59 3.14 13.40
CA ILE A 232 -19.02 4.53 13.38
C ILE A 232 -18.09 5.31 14.31
N ARG A 233 -17.39 6.30 13.76
CA ARG A 233 -16.45 7.15 14.49
C ARG A 233 -17.13 8.41 15.04
N SER A 234 -17.93 9.05 14.20
CA SER A 234 -18.64 10.30 14.58
C SER A 234 -19.85 10.54 13.69
N VAL A 235 -20.75 11.36 14.20
CA VAL A 235 -21.92 11.86 13.47
C VAL A 235 -21.95 13.36 13.58
N LYS A 236 -22.22 14.01 12.45
CA LYS A 236 -22.43 15.45 12.35
C LYS A 236 -23.83 15.69 11.79
N GLN A 237 -24.63 16.46 12.50
CA GLN A 237 -25.88 17.00 11.99
C GLN A 237 -25.57 18.25 11.17
N VAL A 238 -25.96 18.23 9.89
CA VAL A 238 -25.71 19.33 8.94
C VAL A 238 -26.92 20.24 8.86
N SER A 239 -28.12 19.65 8.83
CA SER A 239 -29.40 20.34 8.86
C SER A 239 -30.40 19.54 9.71
N PRO A 240 -31.64 19.99 9.90
CA PRO A 240 -32.69 19.18 10.56
C PRO A 240 -32.93 17.81 9.92
N HIS A 241 -32.55 17.67 8.68
CA HIS A 241 -32.80 16.49 7.84
C HIS A 241 -31.54 15.79 7.34
N GLU A 242 -30.34 16.39 7.48
CA GLU A 242 -29.11 15.83 6.94
C GLU A 242 -28.11 15.45 8.04
N LEU A 243 -27.65 14.19 8.00
CA LEU A 243 -26.58 13.68 8.82
C LEU A 243 -25.39 13.26 7.95
N GLU A 244 -24.18 13.57 8.41
CA GLU A 244 -22.92 13.02 7.89
C GLU A 244 -22.35 12.08 8.94
N ILE A 245 -22.28 10.78 8.62
CA ILE A 245 -21.72 9.75 9.48
C ILE A 245 -20.31 9.44 8.98
N THR A 246 -19.32 9.56 9.84
CA THR A 246 -17.92 9.22 9.52
C THR A 246 -17.59 7.88 10.17
N LEU A 247 -17.03 6.98 9.36
CA LEU A 247 -16.57 5.67 9.78
C LEU A 247 -15.09 5.70 10.15
N SER A 248 -14.61 4.71 10.88
CA SER A 248 -13.19 4.59 11.27
C SER A 248 -12.28 4.29 10.08
N LYS A 249 -12.84 3.72 9.01
CA LYS A 249 -12.16 3.37 7.76
C LYS A 249 -13.16 3.30 6.60
N ALA A 250 -12.65 3.29 5.38
CA ALA A 250 -13.47 3.10 4.19
C ALA A 250 -14.08 1.69 4.15
N ILE A 251 -15.35 1.59 3.77
CA ILE A 251 -16.08 0.34 3.60
C ILE A 251 -16.55 0.18 2.16
N ALA A 252 -16.66 -1.08 1.72
CA ALA A 252 -17.19 -1.42 0.41
C ALA A 252 -18.73 -1.42 0.41
N LYS A 253 -19.33 -1.90 1.50
CA LYS A 253 -20.78 -1.99 1.66
C LYS A 253 -21.21 -2.13 3.12
N PHE A 254 -22.50 -1.94 3.35
CA PHE A 254 -23.18 -2.29 4.61
C PHE A 254 -24.60 -2.78 4.28
N SER A 255 -25.27 -3.45 5.23
CA SER A 255 -26.60 -4.00 4.95
C SER A 255 -27.75 -3.09 5.41
N THR A 256 -27.66 -2.53 6.61
CA THR A 256 -28.73 -1.71 7.18
C THR A 256 -28.20 -0.51 7.94
N LEU A 257 -28.94 0.59 7.84
CA LEU A 257 -28.80 1.77 8.68
C LEU A 257 -30.16 1.98 9.40
N GLU A 258 -30.12 2.12 10.71
CA GLU A 258 -31.29 2.44 11.53
C GLU A 258 -30.98 3.64 12.41
N ILE A 259 -31.93 4.55 12.53
CA ILE A 259 -31.88 5.71 13.42
C ILE A 259 -33.06 5.55 14.37
N LEU A 260 -32.76 5.25 15.64
CA LEU A 260 -33.74 4.93 16.67
C LEU A 260 -33.79 6.06 17.68
N SER A 261 -34.98 6.57 17.94
CA SER A 261 -35.20 7.54 19.01
C SER A 261 -35.00 6.89 20.40
N GLU A 262 -34.38 7.58 21.33
CA GLU A 262 -34.15 7.07 22.70
C GLU A 262 -35.48 6.93 23.50
N ASN A 263 -36.48 7.71 23.15
CA ASN A 263 -37.76 7.81 23.87
C ASN A 263 -38.93 7.10 23.17
N SER A 264 -38.71 6.47 22.03
CA SER A 264 -39.73 5.76 21.28
C SER A 264 -39.16 4.58 20.53
N THR A 265 -40.02 3.61 20.22
CA THR A 265 -39.67 2.49 19.32
C THR A 265 -39.73 2.88 17.84
N GLU A 266 -40.06 4.13 17.57
CA GLU A 266 -40.18 4.63 16.19
C GLU A 266 -38.80 4.81 15.56
N ARG A 267 -38.71 4.39 14.30
CA ARG A 267 -37.51 4.58 13.48
C ARG A 267 -37.69 5.84 12.66
N THR A 268 -36.63 6.65 12.63
CA THR A 268 -36.59 7.79 11.71
C THR A 268 -36.53 7.26 10.28
N GLU A 269 -37.40 7.75 9.41
CA GLU A 269 -37.41 7.39 8.01
C GLU A 269 -36.15 7.94 7.29
N ILE A 270 -35.47 7.06 6.55
CA ILE A 270 -34.31 7.41 5.73
C ILE A 270 -34.81 7.62 4.31
N LEU A 271 -34.72 8.86 3.85
CA LEU A 271 -35.21 9.30 2.52
C LEU A 271 -34.17 9.10 1.43
N HIS A 272 -32.90 9.27 1.78
CA HIS A 272 -31.76 9.04 0.91
C HIS A 272 -30.51 8.70 1.72
N GLN A 273 -29.67 7.82 1.18
CA GLN A 273 -28.36 7.52 1.74
C GLN A 273 -27.33 7.29 0.64
N TYR A 274 -26.12 7.74 0.86
CA TYR A 274 -25.01 7.55 -0.06
C TYR A 274 -23.70 7.36 0.68
N LEU A 275 -23.03 6.26 0.39
CA LEU A 275 -21.72 5.92 0.95
C LEU A 275 -20.61 6.39 0.00
N ASP A 276 -19.68 7.20 0.52
CA ASP A 276 -18.46 7.60 -0.17
C ASP A 276 -17.25 7.29 0.72
N LYS A 277 -16.64 6.16 0.47
CA LYS A 277 -15.49 5.62 1.21
C LYS A 277 -15.80 5.43 2.71
N ASP A 278 -15.34 6.35 3.55
CA ASP A 278 -15.51 6.36 5.00
C ASP A 278 -16.61 7.31 5.47
N LYS A 279 -17.35 7.94 4.54
CA LYS A 279 -18.44 8.86 4.84
C LYS A 279 -19.77 8.35 4.31
N LEU A 280 -20.79 8.40 5.16
CA LEU A 280 -22.16 8.11 4.79
C LEU A 280 -23.00 9.38 4.95
N TYR A 281 -23.54 9.85 3.84
CA TYR A 281 -24.48 10.98 3.76
C TYR A 281 -25.90 10.45 3.86
N VAL A 282 -26.67 10.99 4.79
CA VAL A 282 -28.02 10.51 5.09
C VAL A 282 -28.99 11.68 5.11
N LEU A 283 -30.05 11.59 4.30
CA LEU A 283 -31.20 12.47 4.37
C LEU A 283 -32.34 11.73 5.08
N THR A 284 -32.94 12.34 6.07
CA THR A 284 -33.99 11.75 6.92
C THR A 284 -35.26 12.58 6.93
N SER A 285 -36.36 12.02 7.36
CA SER A 285 -37.45 12.79 7.92
C SER A 285 -36.95 13.62 9.11
N LYS A 286 -37.70 14.63 9.56
CA LYS A 286 -37.26 15.47 10.69
C LYS A 286 -36.99 14.62 11.93
N LEU A 287 -35.85 14.89 12.55
CA LEU A 287 -35.47 14.25 13.82
C LEU A 287 -36.22 14.94 14.97
N ASP A 288 -37.22 14.26 15.55
CA ASP A 288 -38.09 14.82 16.59
C ASP A 288 -37.61 14.50 18.01
N SER A 289 -36.50 13.80 18.16
CA SER A 289 -35.92 13.41 19.46
C SER A 289 -34.69 14.24 19.79
N THR A 290 -34.45 14.47 21.09
CA THR A 290 -33.23 15.12 21.55
C THR A 290 -32.01 14.19 21.50
N ARG A 291 -32.22 12.89 21.41
CA ARG A 291 -31.17 11.89 21.31
C ARG A 291 -31.61 10.68 20.51
N VAL A 292 -30.76 10.21 19.62
CA VAL A 292 -30.98 9.04 18.79
C VAL A 292 -29.80 8.08 18.91
N THR A 293 -30.05 6.80 18.67
CA THR A 293 -29.02 5.79 18.44
C THR A 293 -28.98 5.46 16.97
N ILE A 294 -27.83 5.70 16.36
CA ILE A 294 -27.55 5.33 14.97
C ILE A 294 -26.87 3.97 14.98
N LYS A 295 -27.43 3.03 14.24
CA LYS A 295 -26.98 1.64 14.18
C LYS A 295 -26.77 1.22 12.73
N MET A 296 -25.60 0.69 12.44
CA MET A 296 -25.25 0.10 11.14
C MET A 296 -24.89 -1.37 11.32
N ARG A 297 -25.26 -2.20 10.34
CA ARG A 297 -24.97 -3.65 10.38
C ARG A 297 -24.24 -4.11 9.14
N ASN A 298 -23.43 -5.16 9.33
CA ASN A 298 -22.65 -5.83 8.30
C ASN A 298 -21.81 -4.85 7.47
N LEU A 299 -21.01 -4.04 8.17
CA LEU A 299 -20.04 -3.15 7.54
C LEU A 299 -18.87 -4.00 7.05
N GLU A 300 -18.73 -4.12 5.73
CA GLU A 300 -17.65 -4.87 5.09
C GLU A 300 -16.67 -3.90 4.43
N ASP A 301 -15.40 -3.98 4.80
CA ASP A 301 -14.36 -3.17 4.19
C ASP A 301 -13.84 -3.78 2.87
N PHE A 302 -12.91 -3.09 2.21
CA PHE A 302 -12.31 -3.56 0.95
C PHE A 302 -11.36 -4.75 1.11
N LYS A 303 -11.03 -5.14 2.36
CA LYS A 303 -10.24 -6.33 2.69
C LYS A 303 -11.12 -7.53 3.09
N GLY A 304 -12.45 -7.35 3.12
CA GLY A 304 -13.41 -8.38 3.51
C GLY A 304 -13.62 -8.51 5.03
N ASN A 305 -13.08 -7.59 5.85
CA ASN A 305 -13.35 -7.59 7.27
C ASN A 305 -14.80 -7.16 7.53
N LEU A 306 -15.55 -8.00 8.22
CA LEU A 306 -16.98 -7.82 8.49
C LEU A 306 -17.21 -7.41 9.94
N SER A 307 -17.66 -6.18 10.15
CA SER A 307 -18.22 -5.71 11.42
C SER A 307 -19.72 -6.00 11.44
N VAL A 308 -20.15 -6.90 12.33
CA VAL A 308 -21.56 -7.34 12.39
C VAL A 308 -22.48 -6.18 12.75
N GLU A 309 -22.11 -5.37 13.73
CA GLU A 309 -22.87 -4.20 14.17
C GLU A 309 -21.94 -3.12 14.72
N SER A 310 -22.25 -1.87 14.39
CA SER A 310 -21.65 -0.68 14.99
C SER A 310 -22.74 0.32 15.32
N SER A 311 -22.71 0.92 16.51
CA SER A 311 -23.71 1.88 16.95
C SER A 311 -23.07 3.05 17.69
N ILE A 312 -23.74 4.20 17.63
CA ILE A 312 -23.34 5.41 18.34
C ILE A 312 -24.58 6.18 18.79
N ALA A 313 -24.57 6.66 20.02
CA ALA A 313 -25.56 7.60 20.52
C ALA A 313 -25.22 9.03 20.08
N PHE A 314 -26.20 9.75 19.56
CA PHE A 314 -26.02 11.08 19.02
C PHE A 314 -27.08 12.05 19.57
N GLY A 315 -26.62 13.20 20.06
CA GLY A 315 -27.49 14.29 20.52
C GLY A 315 -28.01 15.11 19.34
N VAL A 316 -29.31 15.13 19.15
CA VAL A 316 -29.96 15.90 18.07
C VAL A 316 -30.11 17.34 18.53
N GLN A 317 -29.66 18.26 17.71
CA GLN A 317 -29.84 19.70 17.94
C GLN A 317 -31.16 20.19 17.30
N SER A 318 -31.88 21.04 17.99
CA SER A 318 -33.04 21.71 17.40
C SER A 318 -32.54 22.80 16.44
N LEU A 319 -32.24 22.39 15.22
CA LEU A 319 -31.83 23.31 14.15
C LEU A 319 -33.08 23.81 13.41
N SER A 320 -33.05 25.09 13.03
CA SER A 320 -33.95 25.67 12.03
C SER A 320 -33.08 25.91 10.79
N ASP A 321 -33.42 25.26 9.70
CA ASP A 321 -32.71 25.46 8.46
C ASP A 321 -33.40 26.55 7.65
N THR A 322 -32.73 27.67 7.57
CA THR A 322 -33.12 28.84 6.75
C THR A 322 -32.02 29.20 5.77
N THR A 323 -31.06 28.30 5.58
CA THR A 323 -29.89 28.53 4.73
C THR A 323 -30.18 28.03 3.32
N PRO A 324 -30.20 28.89 2.31
CA PRO A 324 -30.36 28.47 0.93
C PRO A 324 -29.28 27.51 0.46
N PRO A 325 -29.63 26.45 -0.30
CA PRO A 325 -28.67 25.59 -0.92
C PRO A 325 -27.81 26.36 -1.93
N ARG A 326 -26.55 25.94 -2.12
CA ARG A 326 -25.62 26.57 -3.06
C ARG A 326 -25.03 25.54 -3.99
N LEU A 327 -24.95 25.85 -5.27
CA LEU A 327 -24.13 25.10 -6.21
C LEU A 327 -22.65 25.46 -5.98
N LEU A 328 -21.86 24.48 -5.50
CA LEU A 328 -20.43 24.66 -5.16
C LEU A 328 -19.53 24.49 -6.38
N SER A 329 -19.80 23.49 -7.21
CA SER A 329 -19.03 23.22 -8.41
C SER A 329 -19.80 22.34 -9.39
N THR A 330 -19.30 22.29 -10.64
CA THR A 330 -19.82 21.42 -11.70
C THR A 330 -18.69 20.65 -12.36
N VAL A 331 -19.00 19.46 -12.87
CA VAL A 331 -18.14 18.68 -13.75
C VAL A 331 -18.94 18.36 -15.02
N PRO A 332 -18.52 18.84 -16.18
CA PRO A 332 -17.38 19.72 -16.41
C PRO A 332 -17.59 21.12 -15.79
N ARG A 333 -16.52 21.90 -15.71
CA ARG A 333 -16.63 23.32 -15.36
C ARG A 333 -17.34 24.10 -16.48
N SER A 334 -18.06 25.16 -16.12
CA SER A 334 -18.71 26.03 -17.12
C SER A 334 -17.67 26.58 -18.11
N GLY A 335 -18.03 26.55 -19.39
CA GLY A 335 -17.16 26.92 -20.51
C GLY A 335 -16.30 25.78 -21.07
N ALA A 336 -16.40 24.58 -20.53
CA ALA A 336 -15.57 23.45 -20.97
C ALA A 336 -16.04 22.84 -22.31
N THR A 337 -15.07 22.27 -23.04
CA THR A 337 -15.32 21.38 -24.18
C THR A 337 -15.31 19.94 -23.72
N ILE A 338 -16.25 19.12 -24.17
CA ILE A 338 -16.47 17.73 -23.72
C ILE A 338 -16.42 16.79 -24.95
N ASN A 339 -15.64 15.73 -24.88
CA ASN A 339 -15.56 14.72 -25.95
C ASN A 339 -16.69 13.66 -25.81
N ASP A 340 -17.93 14.10 -25.66
CA ASP A 340 -19.11 13.26 -25.54
C ASP A 340 -20.34 14.04 -26.00
N LEU A 341 -21.22 13.41 -26.79
CA LEU A 341 -22.47 14.01 -27.26
C LEU A 341 -23.64 13.75 -26.27
N ARG A 342 -23.46 12.87 -25.29
CA ARG A 342 -24.42 12.60 -24.22
C ARG A 342 -23.75 12.65 -22.85
N PRO A 343 -23.15 13.82 -22.50
CA PRO A 343 -22.30 13.92 -21.33
C PRO A 343 -23.09 13.76 -20.02
N LYS A 344 -22.43 13.17 -19.03
CA LYS A 344 -22.88 13.22 -17.65
C LYS A 344 -22.41 14.54 -17.03
N LEU A 345 -23.36 15.34 -16.57
CA LEU A 345 -23.11 16.63 -15.94
C LEU A 345 -23.27 16.46 -14.44
N GLU A 346 -22.19 16.68 -13.68
CA GLU A 346 -22.23 16.57 -12.22
C GLU A 346 -22.44 17.96 -11.61
N LEU A 347 -23.44 18.08 -10.76
CA LEU A 347 -23.78 19.27 -10.00
C LEU A 347 -23.49 18.99 -8.52
N ILE A 348 -22.58 19.72 -7.89
CA ILE A 348 -22.17 19.51 -6.50
C ILE A 348 -22.70 20.65 -5.65
N PHE A 349 -23.58 20.34 -4.70
CA PHE A 349 -24.26 21.30 -3.83
C PHE A 349 -23.65 21.35 -2.42
N SER A 350 -24.03 22.36 -1.65
CA SER A 350 -23.65 22.49 -0.24
C SER A 350 -24.31 21.44 0.66
N GLU A 351 -25.40 20.83 0.20
CA GLU A 351 -26.25 19.85 0.89
C GLU A 351 -26.89 18.86 -0.08
N ILE A 352 -27.63 17.89 0.46
CA ILE A 352 -28.29 16.87 -0.36
C ILE A 352 -29.51 17.46 -1.06
N MET A 353 -29.45 17.54 -2.38
CA MET A 353 -30.57 17.97 -3.23
C MET A 353 -31.30 16.75 -3.80
N THR A 354 -32.58 16.61 -3.52
CA THR A 354 -33.36 15.51 -4.12
C THR A 354 -33.75 15.86 -5.56
N GLY A 355 -33.75 14.85 -6.44
CA GLY A 355 -34.11 15.08 -7.84
C GLY A 355 -35.52 15.65 -8.04
N LYS A 356 -36.43 15.44 -7.08
CA LYS A 356 -37.82 15.94 -7.13
C LYS A 356 -37.89 17.46 -6.96
N ASN A 357 -36.95 18.05 -6.25
CA ASN A 357 -36.95 19.46 -5.89
C ASN A 357 -36.07 20.30 -6.81
N LEU A 358 -35.34 19.68 -7.74
CA LEU A 358 -34.53 20.41 -8.72
C LEU A 358 -35.36 20.82 -9.93
N ARG A 359 -35.23 22.09 -10.32
CA ARG A 359 -35.79 22.65 -11.54
C ARG A 359 -34.66 22.93 -12.52
N LEU A 360 -34.60 22.14 -13.59
CA LEU A 360 -33.52 22.17 -14.57
C LEU A 360 -34.06 22.44 -15.96
N SER A 361 -33.35 23.25 -16.74
CA SER A 361 -33.59 23.37 -18.18
C SER A 361 -32.27 23.33 -18.94
N LEU A 362 -32.23 22.50 -20.00
CA LEU A 362 -31.10 22.42 -20.90
C LEU A 362 -31.52 23.02 -22.26
N VAL A 363 -30.78 23.99 -22.74
CA VAL A 363 -31.07 24.66 -24.02
C VAL A 363 -29.85 24.74 -24.92
N ALA A 364 -30.04 24.71 -26.23
CA ALA A 364 -29.02 25.08 -27.21
C ALA A 364 -28.79 26.59 -27.14
N SER A 365 -27.56 27.04 -26.94
CA SER A 365 -27.28 28.47 -26.64
C SER A 365 -27.65 29.40 -27.81
N ASP A 366 -27.52 28.95 -29.04
CA ASP A 366 -27.79 29.72 -30.27
C ASP A 366 -29.31 29.85 -30.59
N THR A 367 -30.02 28.73 -30.49
CA THR A 367 -31.46 28.67 -30.93
C THR A 367 -32.41 28.76 -29.76
N LYS A 368 -31.96 28.70 -28.54
CA LYS A 368 -32.76 28.57 -27.31
C LYS A 368 -33.74 27.38 -27.32
N LYS A 369 -33.49 26.42 -28.22
CA LYS A 369 -34.28 25.19 -28.28
C LYS A 369 -33.99 24.33 -27.05
N GLU A 370 -35.04 23.94 -26.36
CA GLU A 370 -34.94 23.03 -25.22
C GLU A 370 -34.52 21.62 -25.64
N VAL A 371 -33.73 20.99 -24.81
CA VAL A 371 -33.29 19.60 -24.91
C VAL A 371 -33.72 18.90 -23.63
N PRO A 372 -34.48 17.81 -23.72
CA PRO A 372 -34.84 17.05 -22.52
C PRO A 372 -33.58 16.53 -21.80
N CYS A 373 -33.58 16.64 -20.49
CA CYS A 373 -32.55 16.05 -19.63
C CYS A 373 -33.17 15.31 -18.46
N GLU A 374 -32.46 14.34 -17.95
CA GLU A 374 -32.89 13.49 -16.84
C GLU A 374 -31.88 13.47 -15.73
N ILE A 375 -32.32 13.36 -14.48
CA ILE A 375 -31.46 13.13 -13.32
C ILE A 375 -31.24 11.62 -13.24
N LEU A 376 -30.00 11.20 -13.50
CA LEU A 376 -29.63 9.79 -13.47
C LEU A 376 -29.50 9.27 -12.03
N ASN A 377 -28.87 10.06 -11.15
CA ASN A 377 -28.54 9.63 -9.82
C ASN A 377 -28.28 10.81 -8.90
N VAL A 378 -28.49 10.58 -7.59
CA VAL A 378 -28.09 11.47 -6.50
C VAL A 378 -27.08 10.70 -5.65
N GLN A 379 -25.86 11.23 -5.53
CA GLN A 379 -24.75 10.65 -4.78
C GLN A 379 -24.35 11.61 -3.65
N GLY A 380 -25.03 11.51 -2.52
CA GLY A 380 -24.89 12.48 -1.45
C GLY A 380 -25.25 13.89 -1.94
N ARG A 381 -24.30 14.81 -1.91
CA ARG A 381 -24.45 16.19 -2.37
C ARG A 381 -24.22 16.40 -3.87
N LYS A 382 -23.94 15.33 -4.59
CA LYS A 382 -23.73 15.36 -6.04
C LYS A 382 -24.96 14.84 -6.77
N VAL A 383 -25.46 15.62 -7.73
CA VAL A 383 -26.54 15.25 -8.65
C VAL A 383 -25.95 15.05 -10.03
N ILE A 384 -26.25 13.91 -10.65
CA ILE A 384 -25.78 13.59 -12.01
C ILE A 384 -26.95 13.77 -12.96
N VAL A 385 -26.79 14.68 -13.91
CA VAL A 385 -27.76 15.02 -14.95
C VAL A 385 -27.23 14.60 -16.32
N GLN A 386 -28.08 14.08 -17.18
CA GLN A 386 -27.68 13.70 -18.53
C GLN A 386 -28.75 14.15 -19.56
N PRO A 387 -28.37 14.62 -20.77
CA PRO A 387 -29.31 14.81 -21.87
C PRO A 387 -29.97 13.50 -22.22
N SER A 388 -31.30 13.50 -22.44
CA SER A 388 -32.06 12.30 -22.80
C SER A 388 -31.75 11.80 -24.21
N GLN A 389 -31.12 12.63 -25.05
CA GLN A 389 -30.73 12.32 -26.44
C GLN A 389 -29.32 12.87 -26.72
N GLU A 390 -28.65 12.41 -27.78
CA GLU A 390 -27.39 12.96 -28.24
C GLU A 390 -27.55 14.43 -28.65
N LEU A 391 -26.58 15.23 -28.20
CA LEU A 391 -26.46 16.64 -28.52
C LEU A 391 -25.80 16.82 -29.90
N THR A 392 -26.07 17.95 -30.55
CA THR A 392 -25.45 18.27 -31.83
C THR A 392 -23.99 18.62 -31.63
N ASN A 393 -23.10 17.96 -32.38
CA ASN A 393 -21.64 18.21 -32.36
C ASN A 393 -21.34 19.68 -32.72
N TYR A 394 -20.35 20.28 -32.05
CA TYR A 394 -19.93 21.68 -32.23
C TYR A 394 -20.98 22.75 -31.91
N ARG A 395 -22.00 22.42 -31.14
CA ARG A 395 -23.00 23.37 -30.67
C ARG A 395 -22.92 23.56 -29.18
N SER A 396 -22.92 24.81 -28.73
CA SER A 396 -22.90 25.14 -27.29
C SER A 396 -24.27 24.93 -26.67
N TYR A 397 -24.27 24.44 -25.42
CA TYR A 397 -25.45 24.20 -24.61
C TYR A 397 -25.31 24.86 -23.25
N SER A 398 -26.44 25.28 -22.67
CA SER A 398 -26.52 25.78 -21.31
C SER A 398 -27.52 24.96 -20.51
N LEU A 399 -27.04 24.41 -19.38
CA LEU A 399 -27.90 23.83 -18.35
C LEU A 399 -28.09 24.88 -17.25
N THR A 400 -29.36 25.30 -17.08
CA THR A 400 -29.76 26.22 -16.01
C THR A 400 -30.37 25.44 -14.85
N ILE A 401 -29.85 25.68 -13.64
CA ILE A 401 -30.46 25.27 -12.39
C ILE A 401 -31.22 26.48 -11.88
N HIS A 402 -32.55 26.38 -11.92
CA HIS A 402 -33.45 27.50 -11.57
C HIS A 402 -33.47 27.75 -10.08
N LYS A 403 -33.60 29.02 -9.68
CA LYS A 403 -33.67 29.46 -8.28
C LYS A 403 -34.80 28.83 -7.47
N GLU A 404 -35.88 28.43 -8.15
CA GLU A 404 -37.01 27.70 -7.56
C GLU A 404 -36.66 26.25 -7.18
N SER A 405 -35.41 25.81 -7.40
CA SER A 405 -34.92 24.56 -6.85
C SER A 405 -34.74 24.68 -5.33
N THR A 406 -35.37 23.77 -4.58
CA THR A 406 -35.35 23.82 -3.12
C THR A 406 -34.54 22.68 -2.52
N ASP A 407 -33.99 22.93 -1.32
CA ASP A 407 -33.54 21.87 -0.43
C ASP A 407 -34.72 21.09 0.16
N TYR A 408 -34.44 20.15 1.08
CA TYR A 408 -35.50 19.39 1.73
C TYR A 408 -36.26 20.22 2.81
N SER A 409 -35.66 21.28 3.32
CA SER A 409 -36.30 22.25 4.25
C SER A 409 -37.19 23.27 3.55
N GLY A 410 -37.14 23.33 2.22
CA GLY A 410 -37.93 24.24 1.39
C GLY A 410 -37.23 25.58 1.09
N ASN A 411 -35.96 25.74 1.40
CA ASN A 411 -35.22 26.95 1.03
C ASN A 411 -34.86 26.92 -0.45
N GLU A 412 -35.12 28.00 -1.16
CA GLU A 412 -34.78 28.16 -2.57
C GLU A 412 -33.33 28.56 -2.80
N LEU A 413 -32.76 28.23 -3.97
CA LEU A 413 -31.49 28.79 -4.42
C LEU A 413 -31.60 30.32 -4.48
N GLN A 414 -30.51 31.04 -4.18
CA GLN A 414 -30.52 32.51 -4.18
C GLN A 414 -30.69 33.11 -5.58
N GLU A 415 -30.19 32.41 -6.62
CA GLU A 415 -30.23 32.84 -8.01
C GLU A 415 -30.12 31.65 -8.96
N ASP A 416 -30.51 31.84 -10.21
CA ASP A 416 -30.30 30.87 -11.27
C ASP A 416 -28.78 30.60 -11.44
N ARG A 417 -28.41 29.35 -11.65
CA ARG A 417 -27.03 28.93 -11.93
C ARG A 417 -26.92 28.30 -13.29
N GLU A 418 -25.95 28.72 -14.06
CA GLU A 418 -25.77 28.28 -15.44
C GLU A 418 -24.46 27.52 -15.63
N LEU A 419 -24.55 26.36 -16.29
CA LEU A 419 -23.41 25.54 -16.73
C LEU A 419 -23.42 25.55 -18.27
N ILE A 420 -22.47 26.24 -18.87
CA ILE A 420 -22.30 26.27 -20.32
C ILE A 420 -21.24 25.24 -20.72
N PHE A 421 -21.47 24.47 -21.80
CA PHE A 421 -20.49 23.50 -22.31
C PHE A 421 -20.66 23.28 -23.81
N LEU A 422 -19.59 22.78 -24.44
CA LEU A 422 -19.49 22.52 -25.88
C LEU A 422 -19.17 21.03 -26.12
N PRO A 423 -20.12 20.20 -26.56
CA PRO A 423 -19.83 18.84 -26.95
C PRO A 423 -19.08 18.80 -28.30
N ILE A 424 -17.92 18.13 -28.32
CA ILE A 424 -17.10 17.89 -29.52
C ILE A 424 -16.68 16.42 -29.50
N LYS A 425 -17.33 15.61 -30.31
CA LYS A 425 -16.90 14.23 -30.56
C LYS A 425 -15.96 14.25 -31.78
N ARG A 426 -14.69 14.02 -31.57
CA ARG A 426 -13.71 13.81 -32.64
C ARG A 426 -13.91 12.41 -33.20
N GLN A 427 -13.95 12.30 -34.51
CA GLN A 427 -14.00 11.01 -35.23
C GLN A 427 -12.72 10.22 -35.06
#